data_96cea3b99a93dae269ce415ba07227bc
#
_entry.id   96cea3b99a93dae269ce415ba07227bc
#
_cell.length_a   1.000
_cell.length_b   1.000
_cell.length_c   1.000
_cell.angle_alpha   90.00
_cell.angle_beta   90.00
_cell.angle_gamma   90.00
#
_symmetry.space_group_name_H-M   'P 1'
#
loop_
_entity.id
_entity.type
_entity.pdbx_description
1 polymer ?
#
loop_
_entity_poly.entity_id
_entity_poly.type
_entity_poly.pdbx_seq_one_letter_code
_entity_poly.pdbx_strand_id
1 'polypeptide(L)'
;MYFHPLQEEIANMSDEDISKRIRELTRKVGIARRGRNPEMLQKIQHALQTYQDAIRQRRLEEWHKRFKKERGEPDLGDLINIE
;
A
#
# COMPACT_ATOMS: atom_id res chain seq x y z
N MET A 1 3.98 22.02 6.75
CA MET A 1 3.79 20.62 6.66
C MET A 1 4.44 20.04 5.45
N TYR A 2 5.15 19.01 5.63
CA TYR A 2 5.89 18.43 4.56
C TYR A 2 5.03 17.43 3.80
N PHE A 3 5.03 17.52 2.50
CA PHE A 3 4.20 16.70 1.68
C PHE A 3 5.04 15.87 0.74
N HIS A 4 4.97 14.60 0.84
CA HIS A 4 5.79 13.71 0.03
C HIS A 4 5.18 13.54 -1.36
N PRO A 5 5.90 13.91 -2.41
CA PRO A 5 5.33 13.84 -3.76
C PRO A 5 4.86 12.45 -4.15
N LEU A 6 5.56 11.42 -3.70
CA LEU A 6 5.17 10.07 -4.04
C LEU A 6 3.82 9.72 -3.44
N GLN A 7 3.57 10.15 -2.22
CA GLN A 7 2.30 9.86 -1.58
C GLN A 7 1.16 10.57 -2.29
N GLU A 8 1.42 11.77 -2.75
CA GLU A 8 0.42 12.50 -3.49
C GLU A 8 0.10 11.80 -4.80
N GLU A 9 1.12 11.33 -5.47
CA GLU A 9 0.96 10.60 -6.70
C GLU A 9 0.14 9.35 -6.48
N ILE A 10 0.46 8.61 -5.44
CA ILE A 10 -0.24 7.38 -5.14
C ILE A 10 -1.70 7.62 -4.84
N ALA A 11 -1.99 8.71 -4.17
CA ALA A 11 -3.38 9.01 -3.82
C ALA A 11 -4.26 9.14 -5.05
N ASN A 12 -3.68 9.50 -6.18
CA ASN A 12 -4.42 9.66 -7.41
C ASN A 12 -4.39 8.44 -8.31
N MET A 13 -3.74 7.37 -7.88
CA MET A 13 -3.60 6.18 -8.71
C MET A 13 -4.67 5.16 -8.36
N SER A 14 -5.06 4.39 -9.36
CA SER A 14 -5.99 3.30 -9.12
C SER A 14 -5.24 2.13 -8.51
N ASP A 15 -6.00 1.18 -7.95
CA ASP A 15 -5.40 -0.02 -7.38
C ASP A 15 -4.62 -0.79 -8.43
N GLU A 16 -5.15 -0.81 -9.63
CA GLU A 16 -4.49 -1.50 -10.73
C GLU A 16 -3.15 -0.85 -11.06
N ASP A 17 -3.14 0.47 -11.08
CA ASP A 17 -1.91 1.20 -11.37
C ASP A 17 -0.87 0.98 -10.28
N ILE A 18 -1.30 0.96 -9.03
CA ILE A 18 -0.39 0.72 -7.94
C ILE A 18 0.19 -0.69 -8.04
N SER A 19 -0.64 -1.67 -8.33
CA SER A 19 -0.16 -3.05 -8.47
C SER A 19 0.84 -3.17 -9.62
N LYS A 20 0.58 -2.47 -10.69
CA LYS A 20 1.48 -2.47 -11.82
C LYS A 20 2.84 -1.90 -11.43
N ARG A 21 2.82 -0.82 -10.70
CA ARG A 21 4.04 -0.18 -10.27
C ARG A 21 4.82 -1.08 -9.31
N ILE A 22 4.11 -1.79 -8.45
CA ILE A 22 4.76 -2.72 -7.55
C ILE A 22 5.50 -3.80 -8.32
N ARG A 23 4.87 -4.32 -9.36
CA ARG A 23 5.52 -5.34 -10.17
C ARG A 23 6.75 -4.80 -10.88
N GLU A 24 6.65 -3.59 -11.39
CA GLU A 24 7.79 -2.95 -12.04
C GLU A 24 8.95 -2.74 -11.08
N LEU A 25 8.64 -2.25 -9.90
CA LEU A 25 9.69 -2.00 -8.92
C LEU A 25 10.31 -3.30 -8.43
N THR A 26 9.50 -4.34 -8.29
CA THR A 26 10.02 -5.64 -7.88
C THR A 26 11.05 -6.14 -8.88
N ARG A 27 10.76 -5.95 -10.16
CA ARG A 27 11.70 -6.35 -11.18
C ARG A 27 12.97 -5.52 -11.12
N LYS A 28 12.83 -4.23 -10.86
CA LYS A 28 13.99 -3.35 -10.77
C LYS A 28 14.86 -3.69 -9.58
N VAL A 29 14.27 -4.19 -8.51
CA VAL A 29 15.06 -4.64 -7.36
C VAL A 29 16.05 -5.71 -7.80
N GLY A 30 15.58 -6.67 -8.60
CA GLY A 30 16.47 -7.71 -9.09
C GLY A 30 17.60 -7.16 -9.93
N ILE A 31 17.29 -6.19 -10.77
CA ILE A 31 18.27 -5.58 -11.63
C ILE A 31 19.32 -4.83 -10.81
N ALA A 32 18.86 -4.08 -9.83
CA ALA A 32 19.77 -3.29 -9.01
C ALA A 32 20.69 -4.19 -8.18
N ARG A 33 20.16 -5.31 -7.71
CA ARG A 33 20.98 -6.26 -6.98
C ARG A 33 22.09 -6.84 -7.84
N ARG A 34 21.74 -7.22 -9.06
CA ARG A 34 22.74 -7.79 -9.95
C ARG A 34 23.75 -6.75 -10.35
N GLY A 35 23.34 -5.50 -10.48
CA GLY A 35 24.23 -4.44 -10.84
C GLY A 35 25.04 -3.89 -9.70
N ARG A 36 24.84 -4.42 -8.48
CA ARG A 36 25.58 -3.98 -7.31
C ARG A 36 25.49 -2.48 -7.11
N ASN A 37 24.27 -1.97 -7.16
CA ASN A 37 24.03 -0.57 -6.98
C ASN A 37 23.20 -0.36 -5.71
N PRO A 38 23.85 -0.30 -4.55
CA PRO A 38 23.12 -0.24 -3.28
C PRO A 38 22.29 1.02 -3.12
N GLU A 39 22.73 2.10 -3.68
CA GLU A 39 22.01 3.35 -3.58
C GLU A 39 20.69 3.26 -4.30
N MET A 40 20.73 2.78 -5.53
CA MET A 40 19.53 2.59 -6.31
C MET A 40 18.61 1.56 -5.67
N LEU A 41 19.18 0.48 -5.17
CA LEU A 41 18.43 -0.57 -4.53
C LEU A 41 17.65 -0.02 -3.34
N GLN A 42 18.30 0.81 -2.56
CA GLN A 42 17.67 1.39 -1.39
C GLN A 42 16.49 2.28 -1.79
N LYS A 43 16.67 3.08 -2.81
CA LYS A 43 15.60 3.96 -3.28
C LYS A 43 14.42 3.16 -3.82
N ILE A 44 14.72 2.11 -4.56
CA ILE A 44 13.66 1.29 -5.13
C ILE A 44 12.90 0.57 -4.02
N GLN A 45 13.60 0.06 -3.04
CA GLN A 45 12.96 -0.64 -1.94
C GLN A 45 12.08 0.31 -1.13
N HIS A 46 12.53 1.53 -0.94
CA HIS A 46 11.73 2.50 -0.22
C HIS A 46 10.44 2.82 -0.97
N ALA A 47 10.54 3.02 -2.26
CA ALA A 47 9.36 3.28 -3.07
C ALA A 47 8.43 2.08 -3.08
N LEU A 48 9.00 0.89 -3.20
CA LEU A 48 8.22 -0.32 -3.20
C LEU A 48 7.42 -0.47 -1.90
N GLN A 49 8.08 -0.20 -0.79
CA GLN A 49 7.41 -0.27 0.50
C GLN A 49 6.25 0.72 0.57
N THR A 50 6.46 1.91 0.06
CA THR A 50 5.43 2.94 0.08
C THR A 50 4.21 2.49 -0.72
N TYR A 51 4.43 1.92 -1.89
CA TYR A 51 3.32 1.43 -2.71
C TYR A 51 2.61 0.26 -2.05
N GLN A 52 3.36 -0.64 -1.45
CA GLN A 52 2.77 -1.78 -0.78
C GLN A 52 1.94 -1.36 0.42
N ASP A 53 2.42 -0.39 1.16
CA ASP A 53 1.67 0.12 2.30
C ASP A 53 0.38 0.78 1.84
N ALA A 54 0.43 1.49 0.74
CA ALA A 54 -0.74 2.17 0.22
C ALA A 54 -1.83 1.17 -0.19
N ILE A 55 -1.43 0.11 -0.90
CA ILE A 55 -2.41 -0.86 -1.35
C ILE A 55 -3.00 -1.62 -0.15
N ARG A 56 -2.17 -1.90 0.83
CA ARG A 56 -2.63 -2.58 2.03
C ARG A 56 -3.63 -1.73 2.79
N GLN A 57 -3.35 -0.45 2.88
CA GLN A 57 -4.25 0.45 3.57
C GLN A 57 -5.58 0.58 2.85
N ARG A 58 -5.55 0.64 1.53
CA ARG A 58 -6.79 0.71 0.76
C ARG A 58 -7.64 -0.53 0.95
N ARG A 59 -7.00 -1.70 0.97
CA ARG A 59 -7.74 -2.94 1.18
C ARG A 59 -8.35 -2.99 2.56
N LEU A 60 -7.63 -2.47 3.53
CA LEU A 60 -8.13 -2.44 4.89
C LEU A 60 -9.35 -1.53 4.99
N GLU A 61 -9.26 -0.37 4.37
CA GLU A 61 -10.38 0.56 4.39
C GLU A 61 -11.59 -0.02 3.68
N GLU A 62 -11.35 -0.69 2.58
CA GLU A 62 -12.41 -1.31 1.83
C GLU A 62 -13.07 -2.41 2.66
N TRP A 63 -12.26 -3.18 3.33
CA TRP A 63 -12.76 -4.24 4.18
C TRP A 63 -13.59 -3.68 5.31
N HIS A 64 -13.15 -2.60 5.91
CA HIS A 64 -13.90 -1.95 6.96
C HIS A 64 -15.25 -1.46 6.47
N LYS A 65 -15.28 -0.84 5.33
CA LYS A 65 -16.52 -0.34 4.76
C LYS A 65 -17.48 -1.47 4.50
N ARG A 66 -16.99 -2.56 3.91
CA ARG A 66 -17.82 -3.68 3.58
C ARG A 66 -18.36 -4.33 4.86
N PHE A 67 -17.49 -4.45 5.84
CA PHE A 67 -17.87 -5.04 7.09
C PHE A 67 -18.96 -4.21 7.75
N LYS A 68 -18.82 -2.94 7.73
CA LYS A 68 -19.81 -2.04 8.27
C LYS A 68 -21.16 -2.22 7.59
N LYS A 69 -21.12 -2.26 6.30
CA LYS A 69 -22.34 -2.38 5.53
C LYS A 69 -23.06 -3.67 5.83
N GLU A 70 -22.34 -4.75 5.84
CA GLU A 70 -22.97 -6.04 6.02
C GLU A 70 -23.53 -6.22 7.40
N ARG A 71 -22.84 -5.68 8.38
CA ARG A 71 -23.30 -5.83 9.73
C ARG A 71 -24.24 -4.75 10.14
N GLY A 72 -24.35 -3.75 9.35
CA GLY A 72 -25.24 -2.66 9.64
C GLY A 72 -24.66 -1.72 10.63
N GLU A 73 -23.98 -2.15 11.61
CA GLU A 73 -23.56 -1.29 12.58
C GLU A 73 -22.41 -1.71 13.31
N PRO A 74 -21.32 -1.42 12.87
CA PRO A 74 -20.11 -1.91 13.37
C PRO A 74 -19.66 -1.24 14.58
N ASP A 75 -20.13 -1.61 15.58
CA ASP A 75 -19.70 -1.11 16.82
C ASP A 75 -18.53 -1.95 17.25
N LEU A 76 -17.45 -1.33 17.55
CA LEU A 76 -16.30 -2.06 18.04
C LEU A 76 -16.62 -2.79 19.31
N GLY A 77 -17.49 -2.23 20.10
CA GLY A 77 -17.91 -2.90 21.30
C GLY A 77 -18.56 -4.21 21.02
N ASP A 78 -19.33 -4.25 19.96
CA ASP A 78 -19.96 -5.48 19.56
C ASP A 78 -18.95 -6.53 19.22
N LEU A 79 -17.93 -6.17 18.50
CA LEU A 79 -16.92 -7.13 18.13
C LEU A 79 -16.17 -7.65 19.33
N ILE A 80 -15.94 -6.82 20.25
CA ILE A 80 -15.21 -7.22 21.42
C ILE A 80 -16.05 -8.01 22.35
N ASN A 81 -17.31 -7.70 22.42
CA ASN A 81 -18.20 -8.40 23.29
C ASN A 81 -18.79 -9.62 22.74
N ILE A 82 -18.19 -10.19 21.82
CA ILE A 82 -18.69 -11.36 21.25
C ILE A 82 -18.64 -12.50 22.13
N GLU A 83 -18.28 -12.51 23.21
CA GLU A 83 -18.27 -13.70 23.97
C GLU A 83 -19.61 -14.09 24.48
#